data_1766884b31eaa3f5f052fac507420dfd
#
_entry.id   1766884b31eaa3f5f052fac507420dfd
#
_cell.length_a   1.000
_cell.length_b   1.000
_cell.length_c   1.000
_cell.angle_alpha   90.00
_cell.angle_beta   90.00
_cell.angle_gamma   90.00
#
_symmetry.space_group_name_H-M   'P 1'
#
loop_
_entity.id
_entity.type
_entity.pdbx_description
1 polymer ?
#
loop_
_entity_poly.entity_id
_entity_poly.type
_entity_poly.pdbx_seq_one_letter_code
_entity_poly.pdbx_strand_id
1 'polypeptide(L)'
;AVEDGSGNLIEGLTVYFALKSGSATLTSLTAVTDQNGIATTSVKGAMTGSVTVSAVTTAGGMQTVDITLVAGPADTSQSVLKSNRSSLKGDYTDSAELRLVLHDISGNPIKVSEGMEFVQSGTNVPYIKISAIDYSLNINGDYKATVTGGGEGIATLIPVLNGVHQAGLSTTIQFTRAEDKIMSGTVSVNGTDLPTTTFPSQGFT
;
A
#
# COMPACT_ATOMS: atom_id res chain seq x y z
N ALA A 1 -34.95 0.18 12.77
CA ALA A 1 -36.22 -0.32 13.33
C ALA A 1 -37.35 0.62 12.94
N VAL A 2 -38.56 0.14 12.93
CA VAL A 2 -39.81 0.91 12.70
C VAL A 2 -40.63 0.87 13.97
N GLU A 3 -41.06 2.05 14.38
CA GLU A 3 -41.84 2.27 15.61
C GLU A 3 -43.08 3.08 15.28
N ASP A 4 -44.17 2.94 16.09
CA ASP A 4 -45.32 3.80 16.06
C ASP A 4 -45.06 5.13 16.80
N GLY A 5 -46.03 6.05 16.79
CA GLY A 5 -45.93 7.35 17.46
C GLY A 5 -45.79 7.28 18.99
N SER A 6 -45.93 6.11 19.59
CA SER A 6 -45.79 5.85 21.01
C SER A 6 -44.49 5.10 21.35
N GLY A 7 -43.65 4.78 20.33
CA GLY A 7 -42.38 4.07 20.49
C GLY A 7 -42.50 2.54 20.52
N ASN A 8 -43.65 1.97 20.13
CA ASN A 8 -43.80 0.52 20.05
C ASN A 8 -43.26 0.01 18.70
N LEU A 9 -42.52 -1.09 18.74
CA LEU A 9 -41.96 -1.75 17.56
C LEU A 9 -43.09 -2.34 16.69
N ILE A 10 -43.01 -2.15 15.37
CA ILE A 10 -44.02 -2.63 14.44
C ILE A 10 -43.48 -3.84 13.67
N GLU A 11 -44.08 -5.02 13.88
CA GLU A 11 -43.84 -6.24 13.12
C GLU A 11 -44.70 -6.29 11.87
N GLY A 12 -44.22 -6.94 10.81
CA GLY A 12 -44.98 -7.24 9.61
C GLY A 12 -45.16 -6.04 8.63
N LEU A 13 -44.48 -4.91 8.88
CA LEU A 13 -44.56 -3.75 8.01
C LEU A 13 -43.56 -3.85 6.85
N THR A 14 -44.03 -3.61 5.63
CA THR A 14 -43.16 -3.57 4.45
C THR A 14 -42.34 -2.28 4.41
N VAL A 15 -41.02 -2.40 4.27
CA VAL A 15 -40.08 -1.31 4.06
C VAL A 15 -39.50 -1.41 2.65
N TYR A 16 -39.55 -0.30 1.90
CA TYR A 16 -38.94 -0.17 0.58
C TYR A 16 -37.61 0.54 0.68
N PHE A 17 -36.58 -0.08 0.11
CA PHE A 17 -35.22 0.49 0.03
C PHE A 17 -34.95 1.01 -1.37
N ALA A 18 -34.33 2.16 -1.48
CA ALA A 18 -33.90 2.72 -2.76
C ALA A 18 -32.57 3.44 -2.65
N LEU A 19 -31.76 3.30 -3.69
CA LEU A 19 -30.55 4.10 -3.86
C LEU A 19 -30.95 5.50 -4.31
N LYS A 20 -30.60 6.54 -3.55
CA LYS A 20 -30.86 7.95 -3.87
C LYS A 20 -29.69 8.58 -4.62
N SER A 21 -28.46 8.21 -4.29
CA SER A 21 -27.26 8.70 -4.95
C SER A 21 -26.10 7.70 -4.80
N GLY A 22 -25.07 7.90 -5.61
CA GLY A 22 -23.88 7.05 -5.63
C GLY A 22 -24.03 5.84 -6.57
N SER A 23 -22.97 5.01 -6.63
CA SER A 23 -22.92 3.83 -7.49
C SER A 23 -22.85 2.57 -6.64
N ALA A 24 -24.00 1.95 -6.41
CA ALA A 24 -24.12 0.72 -5.62
C ALA A 24 -25.35 -0.08 -6.05
N THR A 25 -25.45 -1.30 -5.55
CA THR A 25 -26.65 -2.15 -5.66
C THR A 25 -27.12 -2.54 -4.26
N LEU A 26 -28.44 -2.66 -4.11
CA LEU A 26 -29.05 -3.19 -2.91
C LEU A 26 -29.37 -4.68 -3.10
N THR A 27 -29.12 -5.51 -2.09
CA THR A 27 -29.41 -6.94 -2.16
C THR A 27 -30.90 -7.24 -2.17
N SER A 28 -31.70 -6.36 -1.58
CA SER A 28 -33.17 -6.40 -1.63
C SER A 28 -33.70 -4.98 -1.67
N LEU A 29 -34.72 -4.75 -2.51
CA LEU A 29 -35.43 -3.48 -2.58
C LEU A 29 -36.60 -3.40 -1.60
N THR A 30 -36.97 -4.54 -1.00
CA THR A 30 -38.03 -4.61 0.03
C THR A 30 -37.67 -5.59 1.09
N ALA A 31 -38.07 -5.34 2.34
CA ALA A 31 -38.06 -6.28 3.44
C ALA A 31 -39.24 -6.04 4.35
N VAL A 32 -39.66 -7.07 5.08
CA VAL A 32 -40.72 -6.96 6.09
C VAL A 32 -40.07 -6.88 7.46
N THR A 33 -40.59 -6.02 8.33
CA THR A 33 -40.06 -5.92 9.72
C THR A 33 -40.37 -7.18 10.51
N ASP A 34 -39.37 -7.62 11.27
CA ASP A 34 -39.49 -8.70 12.23
C ASP A 34 -40.17 -8.25 13.54
N GLN A 35 -40.22 -9.14 14.54
CA GLN A 35 -40.80 -8.86 15.87
C GLN A 35 -40.09 -7.71 16.63
N ASN A 36 -38.88 -7.35 16.21
CA ASN A 36 -38.11 -6.22 16.73
C ASN A 36 -38.26 -4.95 15.86
N GLY A 37 -39.22 -4.93 14.94
CA GLY A 37 -39.44 -3.83 14.03
C GLY A 37 -38.31 -3.63 13.00
N ILE A 38 -37.43 -4.65 12.79
CA ILE A 38 -36.23 -4.52 11.97
C ILE A 38 -36.46 -5.07 10.57
N ALA A 39 -36.21 -4.25 9.53
CA ALA A 39 -36.06 -4.65 8.13
C ALA A 39 -34.66 -4.34 7.67
N THR A 40 -34.00 -5.25 6.93
CA THR A 40 -32.61 -5.12 6.51
C THR A 40 -32.42 -5.25 5.01
N THR A 41 -31.43 -4.54 4.46
CA THR A 41 -30.85 -4.74 3.15
C THR A 41 -29.34 -4.57 3.24
N SER A 42 -28.60 -5.07 2.26
CA SER A 42 -27.15 -4.85 2.17
C SER A 42 -26.82 -4.01 0.93
N VAL A 43 -25.80 -3.17 1.07
CA VAL A 43 -25.28 -2.33 -0.01
C VAL A 43 -23.98 -2.94 -0.54
N LYS A 44 -23.87 -3.08 -1.86
CA LYS A 44 -22.66 -3.53 -2.55
C LYS A 44 -22.30 -2.54 -3.65
N GLY A 45 -21.04 -2.12 -3.70
CA GLY A 45 -20.52 -1.26 -4.77
C GLY A 45 -19.14 -1.72 -5.20
N ALA A 46 -18.86 -1.55 -6.49
CA ALA A 46 -17.53 -1.81 -7.05
C ALA A 46 -16.63 -0.58 -7.01
N MET A 47 -17.21 0.61 -6.84
CA MET A 47 -16.48 1.89 -6.80
C MET A 47 -16.53 2.49 -5.40
N THR A 48 -15.43 3.12 -5.00
CA THR A 48 -15.36 3.91 -3.76
C THR A 48 -16.17 5.20 -3.90
N GLY A 49 -16.72 5.69 -2.80
CA GLY A 49 -17.46 6.94 -2.76
C GLY A 49 -18.63 6.92 -1.80
N SER A 50 -19.37 8.04 -1.74
CA SER A 50 -20.55 8.16 -0.91
C SER A 50 -21.78 7.62 -1.63
N VAL A 51 -22.59 6.88 -0.90
CA VAL A 51 -23.85 6.28 -1.36
C VAL A 51 -24.92 6.65 -0.36
N THR A 52 -26.05 7.21 -0.85
CA THR A 52 -27.22 7.51 -0.02
C THR A 52 -28.32 6.49 -0.29
N VAL A 53 -28.77 5.82 0.76
CA VAL A 53 -29.89 4.87 0.71
C VAL A 53 -31.06 5.43 1.47
N SER A 54 -32.25 5.32 0.91
CA SER A 54 -33.50 5.62 1.61
C SER A 54 -34.27 4.35 1.98
N ALA A 55 -34.95 4.40 3.12
CA ALA A 55 -35.93 3.42 3.56
C ALA A 55 -37.27 4.13 3.72
N VAL A 56 -38.32 3.59 3.09
CA VAL A 56 -39.68 4.15 3.11
C VAL A 56 -40.64 3.06 3.56
N THR A 57 -41.50 3.37 4.52
CA THR A 57 -42.53 2.44 4.96
C THR A 57 -43.86 2.68 4.23
N THR A 58 -44.76 1.69 4.17
CA THR A 58 -46.09 1.84 3.66
C THR A 58 -46.93 2.84 4.45
N ALA A 59 -46.56 3.15 5.69
CA ALA A 59 -47.20 4.18 6.51
C ALA A 59 -46.70 5.61 6.22
N GLY A 60 -45.77 5.79 5.22
CA GLY A 60 -45.31 7.10 4.77
C GLY A 60 -44.06 7.64 5.45
N GLY A 61 -43.49 6.93 6.44
CA GLY A 61 -42.21 7.32 7.05
C GLY A 61 -41.04 7.11 6.07
N MET A 62 -40.12 8.09 5.96
CA MET A 62 -38.91 7.99 5.14
C MET A 62 -37.67 8.38 5.98
N GLN A 63 -36.64 7.58 5.88
CA GLN A 63 -35.32 7.87 6.41
C GLN A 63 -34.26 7.67 5.34
N THR A 64 -33.13 8.36 5.49
CA THR A 64 -31.97 8.21 4.62
C THR A 64 -30.71 7.97 5.44
N VAL A 65 -29.77 7.23 4.88
CA VAL A 65 -28.44 7.01 5.45
C VAL A 65 -27.38 7.17 4.38
N ASP A 66 -26.30 7.85 4.73
CA ASP A 66 -25.10 7.96 3.90
C ASP A 66 -24.10 6.91 4.32
N ILE A 67 -23.58 6.17 3.34
CA ILE A 67 -22.62 5.09 3.49
C ILE A 67 -21.40 5.43 2.64
N THR A 68 -20.21 5.40 3.23
CA THR A 68 -18.97 5.55 2.48
C THR A 68 -18.43 4.16 2.08
N LEU A 69 -18.35 3.92 0.78
CA LEU A 69 -17.69 2.75 0.23
C LEU A 69 -16.19 3.03 0.12
N VAL A 70 -15.39 2.16 0.68
CA VAL A 70 -13.92 2.24 0.66
C VAL A 70 -13.35 1.15 -0.25
N ALA A 71 -12.08 1.31 -0.67
CA ALA A 71 -11.39 0.29 -1.45
C ALA A 71 -11.28 -1.02 -0.65
N GLY A 72 -11.37 -2.12 -1.37
CA GLY A 72 -11.12 -3.45 -0.84
C GLY A 72 -9.63 -3.70 -0.56
N PRO A 73 -9.25 -4.96 -0.27
CA PRO A 73 -7.84 -5.35 -0.14
C PRO A 73 -7.04 -5.07 -1.42
N ALA A 74 -5.72 -4.89 -1.27
CA ALA A 74 -4.83 -4.72 -2.41
C ALA A 74 -4.87 -5.96 -3.31
N ASP A 75 -5.03 -5.73 -4.60
CA ASP A 75 -4.99 -6.76 -5.62
C ASP A 75 -3.70 -6.67 -6.43
N THR A 76 -2.95 -7.77 -6.50
CA THR A 76 -1.64 -7.80 -7.13
C THR A 76 -1.70 -7.68 -8.66
N SER A 77 -2.85 -7.94 -9.28
CA SER A 77 -3.05 -7.74 -10.71
C SER A 77 -3.33 -6.28 -11.08
N GLN A 78 -3.81 -5.49 -10.12
CA GLN A 78 -4.15 -4.08 -10.27
C GLN A 78 -3.10 -3.14 -9.64
N SER A 79 -2.17 -3.71 -8.86
CA SER A 79 -1.14 -2.98 -8.14
C SER A 79 0.24 -3.23 -8.73
N VAL A 80 1.18 -2.32 -8.52
CA VAL A 80 2.54 -2.46 -9.04
C VAL A 80 3.58 -1.85 -8.10
N LEU A 81 4.71 -2.54 -7.91
CA LEU A 81 5.91 -2.00 -7.31
C LEU A 81 7.02 -1.92 -8.36
N LYS A 82 7.63 -0.75 -8.49
CA LYS A 82 8.77 -0.51 -9.41
C LYS A 82 9.88 0.23 -8.71
N SER A 83 11.11 -0.03 -9.16
CA SER A 83 12.26 0.81 -8.90
C SER A 83 12.61 1.56 -10.20
N ASN A 84 13.02 2.82 -10.10
CA ASN A 84 13.51 3.59 -11.25
C ASN A 84 14.91 3.18 -11.70
N ARG A 85 15.61 2.35 -10.89
CA ARG A 85 16.93 1.78 -11.21
C ARG A 85 16.96 0.31 -10.79
N SER A 86 17.57 -0.52 -11.62
CA SER A 86 17.77 -1.95 -11.35
C SER A 86 19.12 -2.27 -10.72
N SER A 87 20.07 -1.31 -10.72
CA SER A 87 21.40 -1.47 -10.13
C SER A 87 21.86 -0.19 -9.46
N LEU A 88 22.54 -0.35 -8.32
CA LEU A 88 23.14 0.72 -7.51
C LEU A 88 24.54 0.31 -7.11
N LYS A 89 25.41 1.30 -6.81
CA LYS A 89 26.67 1.05 -6.11
C LYS A 89 26.39 0.78 -4.64
N GLY A 90 27.06 -0.23 -4.08
CA GLY A 90 26.93 -0.65 -2.69
C GLY A 90 27.81 0.17 -1.73
N ASP A 91 27.73 1.50 -1.80
CA ASP A 91 28.53 2.44 -0.99
C ASP A 91 27.69 3.53 -0.33
N TYR A 92 26.34 3.40 -0.37
CA TYR A 92 25.34 4.36 0.12
C TYR A 92 25.34 5.72 -0.63
N THR A 93 26.11 5.90 -1.70
CA THR A 93 26.13 7.14 -2.47
C THR A 93 25.04 7.17 -3.56
N ASP A 94 24.77 6.00 -4.15
CA ASP A 94 23.71 5.81 -5.12
C ASP A 94 22.38 5.56 -4.44
N SER A 95 21.29 6.02 -5.09
CA SER A 95 19.94 5.77 -4.64
C SER A 95 18.99 5.42 -5.78
N ALA A 96 17.91 4.73 -5.46
CA ALA A 96 16.78 4.51 -6.36
C ALA A 96 15.47 4.94 -5.69
N GLU A 97 14.54 5.45 -6.49
CA GLU A 97 13.16 5.68 -6.08
C GLU A 97 12.37 4.37 -6.24
N LEU A 98 11.72 3.95 -5.18
CA LEU A 98 10.67 2.95 -5.19
C LEU A 98 9.33 3.65 -5.36
N ARG A 99 8.53 3.17 -6.30
CA ARG A 99 7.16 3.62 -6.50
C ARG A 99 6.22 2.43 -6.39
N LEU A 100 5.32 2.50 -5.43
CA LEU A 100 4.26 1.52 -5.20
C LEU A 100 2.92 2.15 -5.55
N VAL A 101 2.15 1.50 -6.41
CA VAL A 101 0.78 1.88 -6.71
C VAL A 101 -0.13 0.75 -6.26
N LEU A 102 -1.09 1.06 -5.39
CA LEU A 102 -1.99 0.10 -4.79
C LEU A 102 -3.44 0.35 -5.22
N HIS A 103 -4.05 -0.68 -5.80
CA HIS A 103 -5.47 -0.72 -6.15
C HIS A 103 -6.12 -2.01 -5.66
N ASP A 104 -7.43 -1.97 -5.43
CA ASP A 104 -8.23 -3.17 -5.22
C ASP A 104 -8.56 -3.87 -6.55
N ILE A 105 -9.25 -5.00 -6.50
CA ILE A 105 -9.64 -5.78 -7.69
C ILE A 105 -10.52 -4.98 -8.67
N SER A 106 -11.23 -3.97 -8.22
CA SER A 106 -12.08 -3.08 -9.03
C SER A 106 -11.33 -1.87 -9.58
N GLY A 107 -10.02 -1.74 -9.27
CA GLY A 107 -9.20 -0.60 -9.70
C GLY A 107 -9.35 0.64 -8.81
N ASN A 108 -9.99 0.54 -7.65
CA ASN A 108 -10.07 1.68 -6.73
C ASN A 108 -8.73 1.89 -6.04
N PRO A 109 -8.24 3.14 -5.95
CA PRO A 109 -7.00 3.45 -5.25
C PRO A 109 -7.14 3.15 -3.75
N ILE A 110 -6.18 2.42 -3.21
CA ILE A 110 -6.10 2.14 -1.78
C ILE A 110 -5.37 3.29 -1.12
N LYS A 111 -6.06 4.00 -0.24
CA LYS A 111 -5.56 5.21 0.44
C LYS A 111 -5.17 4.86 1.86
N VAL A 112 -3.86 4.93 2.15
CA VAL A 112 -3.33 4.80 3.50
C VAL A 112 -2.51 6.04 3.84
N SER A 113 -2.43 6.37 5.11
CA SER A 113 -1.63 7.50 5.64
C SER A 113 -0.49 7.03 6.54
N GLU A 114 -0.47 5.73 6.87
CA GLU A 114 0.52 5.10 7.73
C GLU A 114 0.51 3.57 7.57
N GLY A 115 1.36 2.87 8.30
CA GLY A 115 1.35 1.40 8.35
C GLY A 115 1.92 0.71 7.11
N MET A 116 2.67 1.45 6.28
CA MET A 116 3.36 0.88 5.12
C MET A 116 4.87 0.84 5.37
N GLU A 117 5.48 -0.28 5.01
CA GLU A 117 6.93 -0.47 5.03
C GLU A 117 7.37 -1.37 3.87
N PHE A 118 8.66 -1.42 3.62
CA PHE A 118 9.26 -2.40 2.72
C PHE A 118 10.14 -3.33 3.51
N VAL A 119 9.98 -4.63 3.29
CA VAL A 119 10.87 -5.65 3.83
C VAL A 119 11.76 -6.19 2.72
N GLN A 120 12.95 -6.59 3.12
CA GLN A 120 13.93 -7.20 2.25
C GLN A 120 13.89 -8.71 2.42
N SER A 121 13.96 -9.44 1.30
CA SER A 121 14.11 -10.89 1.27
C SER A 121 15.29 -11.28 0.37
N GLY A 122 15.84 -12.49 0.57
CA GLY A 122 16.92 -13.05 -0.21
C GLY A 122 18.11 -13.50 0.64
N THR A 123 19.05 -14.21 0.01
CA THR A 123 20.35 -14.60 0.58
C THR A 123 21.44 -13.66 0.06
N ASN A 124 22.48 -13.41 0.85
CA ASN A 124 23.57 -12.46 0.54
C ASN A 124 23.06 -11.05 0.25
N VAL A 125 22.27 -10.55 1.14
CA VAL A 125 21.55 -9.30 0.96
C VAL A 125 22.44 -8.15 1.40
N PRO A 126 22.63 -7.10 0.58
CA PRO A 126 23.34 -5.91 1.00
C PRO A 126 22.61 -5.21 2.15
N TYR A 127 23.35 -4.47 2.97
CA TYR A 127 22.75 -3.61 3.99
C TYR A 127 22.02 -2.47 3.28
N ILE A 128 20.69 -2.48 3.30
CA ILE A 128 19.86 -1.43 2.69
C ILE A 128 19.28 -0.48 3.73
N LYS A 129 19.07 0.76 3.29
CA LYS A 129 18.32 1.78 4.01
C LYS A 129 17.19 2.25 3.12
N ILE A 130 15.99 2.29 3.67
CA ILE A 130 14.81 2.80 2.99
C ILE A 130 14.35 4.05 3.74
N SER A 131 14.06 5.12 3.00
CA SER A 131 13.52 6.36 3.58
C SER A 131 12.14 6.13 4.17
N ALA A 132 11.63 7.12 4.92
CA ALA A 132 10.21 7.19 5.21
C ALA A 132 9.38 7.16 3.91
N ILE A 133 8.20 6.56 3.99
CA ILE A 133 7.26 6.53 2.86
C ILE A 133 6.67 7.92 2.66
N ASP A 134 6.64 8.37 1.40
CA ASP A 134 5.93 9.58 1.01
C ASP A 134 4.47 9.23 0.70
N TYR A 135 3.56 9.74 1.53
CA TYR A 135 2.12 9.56 1.42
C TYR A 135 1.42 10.73 0.69
N SER A 136 2.14 11.69 0.15
CA SER A 136 1.57 12.90 -0.46
C SER A 136 0.66 12.63 -1.65
N LEU A 137 0.87 11.51 -2.36
CA LEU A 137 0.09 11.08 -3.52
C LEU A 137 -0.90 9.93 -3.21
N ASN A 138 -1.14 9.65 -1.93
CA ASN A 138 -1.98 8.52 -1.50
C ASN A 138 -3.42 8.55 -2.04
N ILE A 139 -3.91 9.73 -2.47
CA ILE A 139 -5.25 9.86 -3.07
C ILE A 139 -5.42 9.01 -4.33
N ASN A 140 -4.30 8.74 -5.03
CA ASN A 140 -4.26 7.90 -6.22
C ASN A 140 -3.74 6.48 -5.92
N GLY A 141 -3.55 6.13 -4.64
CA GLY A 141 -2.90 4.88 -4.25
C GLY A 141 -1.40 4.84 -4.56
N ASP A 142 -0.75 5.99 -4.77
CA ASP A 142 0.65 6.12 -5.19
C ASP A 142 1.53 6.49 -3.99
N TYR A 143 2.60 5.72 -3.79
CA TYR A 143 3.51 5.83 -2.65
C TYR A 143 4.95 5.75 -3.11
N LYS A 144 5.82 6.52 -2.50
CA LYS A 144 7.23 6.59 -2.84
C LYS A 144 8.13 6.43 -1.63
N ALA A 145 9.29 5.83 -1.87
CA ALA A 145 10.40 5.78 -0.93
C ALA A 145 11.72 5.77 -1.70
N THR A 146 12.81 6.13 -1.03
CA THR A 146 14.16 6.06 -1.59
C THR A 146 14.90 4.90 -0.93
N VAL A 147 15.61 4.10 -1.73
CA VAL A 147 16.47 3.03 -1.24
C VAL A 147 17.93 3.33 -1.57
N THR A 148 18.80 3.07 -0.60
CA THR A 148 20.27 3.08 -0.73
C THR A 148 20.81 1.80 -0.13
N GLY A 149 22.05 1.44 -0.39
CA GLY A 149 22.63 0.24 0.22
C GLY A 149 24.15 0.21 0.22
N GLY A 150 24.67 -0.62 1.12
CA GLY A 150 26.09 -0.95 1.25
C GLY A 150 26.33 -2.43 1.01
N GLY A 151 27.49 -2.75 0.38
CA GLY A 151 27.82 -4.13 0.05
C GLY A 151 27.31 -4.57 -1.33
N GLU A 152 27.67 -5.78 -1.71
CA GLU A 152 27.34 -6.38 -3.00
C GLU A 152 26.24 -7.45 -2.81
N GLY A 153 25.33 -7.56 -3.78
CA GLY A 153 24.28 -8.57 -3.76
C GLY A 153 22.99 -8.11 -4.42
N ILE A 154 21.93 -8.90 -4.26
CA ILE A 154 20.61 -8.60 -4.80
C ILE A 154 19.63 -8.43 -3.63
N ALA A 155 18.98 -7.28 -3.57
CA ALA A 155 17.88 -7.02 -2.66
C ALA A 155 16.57 -7.22 -3.38
N THR A 156 15.71 -8.09 -2.84
CA THR A 156 14.31 -8.21 -3.24
C THR A 156 13.45 -7.48 -2.21
N LEU A 157 12.72 -6.47 -2.65
CA LEU A 157 11.90 -5.63 -1.80
C LEU A 157 10.43 -6.00 -1.97
N ILE A 158 9.73 -6.18 -0.85
CA ILE A 158 8.31 -6.55 -0.79
C ILE A 158 7.60 -5.52 0.09
N PRO A 159 6.50 -4.91 -0.37
CA PRO A 159 5.73 -3.99 0.46
C PRO A 159 4.94 -4.76 1.53
N VAL A 160 4.85 -4.17 2.70
CA VAL A 160 4.03 -4.63 3.82
C VAL A 160 3.03 -3.54 4.14
N LEU A 161 1.76 -3.89 4.20
CA LEU A 161 0.67 -2.97 4.51
C LEU A 161 -0.03 -3.44 5.78
N ASN A 162 0.02 -2.62 6.84
CA ASN A 162 -0.54 -2.95 8.15
C ASN A 162 -0.12 -4.34 8.66
N GLY A 163 1.18 -4.67 8.51
CA GLY A 163 1.74 -5.96 8.90
C GLY A 163 1.47 -7.13 7.92
N VAL A 164 0.74 -6.89 6.82
CA VAL A 164 0.45 -7.91 5.81
C VAL A 164 1.39 -7.77 4.62
N HIS A 165 2.19 -8.79 4.36
CA HIS A 165 3.10 -8.85 3.22
C HIS A 165 2.31 -8.94 1.91
N GLN A 166 2.59 -8.04 0.97
CA GLN A 166 2.03 -8.07 -0.37
C GLN A 166 2.92 -8.94 -1.28
N ALA A 167 2.97 -10.26 -1.01
CA ALA A 167 3.95 -11.19 -1.60
C ALA A 167 3.92 -11.27 -3.14
N GLY A 168 2.80 -10.92 -3.77
CA GLY A 168 2.69 -10.82 -5.24
C GLY A 168 3.30 -9.54 -5.83
N LEU A 169 3.73 -8.60 -4.99
CA LEU A 169 4.35 -7.34 -5.40
C LEU A 169 5.81 -7.35 -4.92
N SER A 170 6.74 -7.37 -5.85
CA SER A 170 8.17 -7.28 -5.51
C SER A 170 8.95 -6.56 -6.58
N THR A 171 10.09 -6.00 -6.19
CA THR A 171 11.09 -5.46 -7.12
C THR A 171 12.48 -5.86 -6.63
N THR A 172 13.41 -6.03 -7.57
CA THR A 172 14.79 -6.38 -7.26
C THR A 172 15.74 -5.26 -7.64
N ILE A 173 16.75 -5.02 -6.80
CA ILE A 173 17.83 -4.09 -7.08
C ILE A 173 19.14 -4.83 -6.85
N GLN A 174 20.00 -4.83 -7.86
CA GLN A 174 21.35 -5.33 -7.74
C GLN A 174 22.25 -4.24 -7.16
N PHE A 175 22.99 -4.57 -6.11
CA PHE A 175 24.05 -3.74 -5.59
C PHE A 175 25.38 -4.27 -6.10
N THR A 176 26.13 -3.42 -6.78
CA THR A 176 27.45 -3.74 -7.31
C THR A 176 28.52 -3.22 -6.36
N ARG A 177 29.67 -3.88 -6.36
CA ARG A 177 30.81 -3.42 -5.57
C ARG A 177 31.14 -1.97 -5.93
N ALA A 178 31.34 -1.14 -4.92
CA ALA A 178 31.94 0.18 -5.12
C ALA A 178 33.37 0.01 -5.63
N GLU A 179 33.80 0.87 -6.54
CA GLU A 179 35.18 0.86 -6.97
C GLU A 179 36.09 1.13 -5.77
N ASP A 180 37.11 0.27 -5.60
CA ASP A 180 38.09 0.47 -4.56
C ASP A 180 38.83 1.79 -4.85
N LYS A 181 38.73 2.73 -3.92
CA LYS A 181 39.53 3.94 -3.98
C LYS A 181 40.97 3.55 -3.59
N ILE A 182 41.87 3.56 -4.57
CA ILE A 182 43.29 3.38 -4.27
C ILE A 182 43.73 4.60 -3.43
N MET A 183 43.96 4.36 -2.17
CA MET A 183 44.63 5.35 -1.31
C MET A 183 46.09 5.42 -1.74
N SER A 184 46.48 6.48 -2.44
CA SER A 184 47.90 6.74 -2.67
C SER A 184 48.52 7.19 -1.36
N GLY A 185 49.35 6.38 -0.81
CA GLY A 185 50.19 6.69 0.35
C GLY A 185 51.68 6.61 0.00
N THR A 186 52.46 7.55 0.45
CA THR A 186 53.92 7.47 0.38
C THR A 186 54.39 6.73 1.62
N VAL A 187 55.08 5.63 1.43
CA VAL A 187 55.80 4.95 2.54
C VAL A 187 57.22 5.47 2.55
N SER A 188 57.62 6.15 3.60
CA SER A 188 58.98 6.64 3.78
C SER A 188 59.72 5.75 4.81
N VAL A 189 60.90 5.34 4.49
CA VAL A 189 61.82 4.68 5.43
C VAL A 189 63.04 5.56 5.61
N ASN A 190 63.34 5.94 6.86
CA ASN A 190 64.44 6.84 7.20
C ASN A 190 64.46 8.18 6.43
N GLY A 191 63.24 8.75 6.21
CA GLY A 191 63.12 10.04 5.49
C GLY A 191 63.28 9.97 3.98
N THR A 192 63.41 8.79 3.39
CA THR A 192 63.43 8.60 1.94
C THR A 192 62.12 7.96 1.49
N ASP A 193 61.40 8.67 0.60
CA ASP A 193 60.18 8.16 0.00
C ASP A 193 60.49 6.97 -0.90
N LEU A 194 59.82 5.85 -0.64
CA LEU A 194 59.91 4.70 -1.52
C LEU A 194 59.04 4.95 -2.77
N PRO A 195 59.46 4.48 -3.95
CA PRO A 195 58.65 4.63 -5.15
C PRO A 195 57.29 4.00 -4.95
N THR A 196 56.26 4.74 -5.32
CA THR A 196 54.85 4.31 -5.25
C THR A 196 54.66 3.04 -6.08
N THR A 197 54.58 1.90 -5.43
CA THR A 197 54.10 0.67 -6.07
C THR A 197 52.59 0.67 -5.96
N THR A 198 51.93 0.79 -7.11
CA THR A 198 50.48 0.48 -7.22
C THR A 198 50.34 -1.03 -7.00
N PHE A 199 49.85 -1.42 -5.85
CA PHE A 199 49.44 -2.81 -5.64
C PHE A 199 48.14 -3.02 -6.39
N PRO A 200 48.07 -3.96 -7.36
CA PRO A 200 46.78 -4.37 -7.89
C PRO A 200 45.96 -4.93 -6.72
N SER A 201 44.70 -4.57 -6.65
CA SER A 201 43.75 -5.07 -5.66
C SER A 201 43.65 -6.59 -5.80
N GLN A 202 44.44 -7.32 -5.03
CA GLN A 202 44.25 -8.75 -4.83
C GLN A 202 43.20 -8.87 -3.73
N GLY A 203 42.03 -9.39 -4.10
CA GLY A 203 41.00 -9.69 -3.11
C GLY A 203 41.57 -10.68 -2.10
N PHE A 204 41.55 -10.31 -0.83
CA PHE A 204 41.79 -11.25 0.24
C PHE A 204 40.58 -12.20 0.30
N THR A 205 40.81 -13.48 0.05
CA THR A 205 39.89 -14.59 0.28
C THR A 205 39.77 -14.88 1.77
#